data_83aace5ecde98e9d6413bfe51a1b14f8
#
_entry.id   83aace5ecde98e9d6413bfe51a1b14f8
#
_cell.length_a   1.000
_cell.length_b   1.000
_cell.length_c   1.000
_cell.angle_alpha   90.00
_cell.angle_beta   90.00
_cell.angle_gamma   90.00
#
_symmetry.space_group_name_H-M   'P 1'
#
loop_
_entity.id
_entity.type
_entity.pdbx_description
1 polymer ?
#
loop_
_entity_poly.entity_id
_entity_poly.type
_entity_poly.pdbx_seq_one_letter_code
_entity_poly.pdbx_strand_id
1 'polypeptide(L)'
;ADEQESTSLFELADEVRSRFVGEEVHLRGLIEFSNYCTGNCLYCGLRKNNRSLVRYRMSPEEIMESARRAADLGCRTIVLQSGEDRYYTAEALAELISRMKGELDVAITISIGDRTRTEYELLKEAGADRYLLKFETSDPRLFSALRPGTTLEERLKRIAWLKELGYQVGSGNIVGLPGQSLEILVGDILLLRRLGVEMAGIGPFIPADGTPLERFPPGDLEQVLMTLALVRLVLPRAHLPATTATATLDSQGRLRALKCGANVIMPNMTPQSYRENYRIYPGKLGIGEMPEESYAKAVKMVESAGRRVSRDYGHGYRVREALKTGSGIS
;
A
#
# COMPACT_ATOMS: atom_id res chain seq x y z
N ALA A 1 6.46 6.76 25.22
CA ALA A 1 6.47 8.22 25.06
C ALA A 1 5.28 8.78 25.82
N ASP A 2 5.45 9.91 26.48
CA ASP A 2 4.32 10.63 27.03
C ASP A 2 3.55 11.37 25.90
N GLU A 3 2.39 11.93 26.19
CA GLU A 3 1.54 12.58 25.18
C GLU A 3 2.23 13.81 24.56
N GLN A 4 3.06 14.51 25.31
CA GLN A 4 3.80 15.69 24.84
C GLN A 4 4.94 15.30 23.89
N GLU A 5 5.66 14.23 24.19
CA GLU A 5 6.72 13.68 23.31
C GLU A 5 6.15 13.19 21.98
N SER A 6 5.01 12.51 22.03
CA SER A 6 4.33 12.02 20.80
C SER A 6 3.86 13.19 19.94
N THR A 7 3.28 14.24 20.53
CA THR A 7 2.84 15.45 19.83
C THR A 7 4.02 16.13 19.12
N SER A 8 5.13 16.35 19.81
CA SER A 8 6.33 16.96 19.22
C SER A 8 6.91 16.14 18.07
N LEU A 9 6.87 14.80 18.17
CA LEU A 9 7.29 13.91 17.09
C LEU A 9 6.38 14.05 15.84
N PHE A 10 5.07 14.13 16.04
CA PHE A 10 4.11 14.25 14.93
C PHE A 10 4.24 15.59 14.20
N GLU A 11 4.41 16.69 14.96
CA GLU A 11 4.66 18.02 14.40
C GLU A 11 5.96 18.06 13.58
N LEU A 12 7.05 17.51 14.10
CA LEU A 12 8.32 17.41 13.38
C LEU A 12 8.19 16.56 12.11
N ALA A 13 7.47 15.45 12.18
CA ALA A 13 7.25 14.60 11.00
C ALA A 13 6.42 15.31 9.93
N ASP A 14 5.42 16.11 10.33
CA ASP A 14 4.62 16.90 9.39
C ASP A 14 5.42 18.06 8.78
N GLU A 15 6.28 18.72 9.55
CA GLU A 15 7.22 19.71 9.04
C GLU A 15 8.17 19.10 7.98
N VAL A 16 8.77 17.94 8.29
CA VAL A 16 9.62 17.21 7.33
C VAL A 16 8.84 16.82 6.08
N ARG A 17 7.60 16.33 6.25
CA ARG A 17 6.73 16.05 5.12
C ARG A 17 6.51 17.30 4.27
N SER A 18 6.10 18.42 4.86
CA SER A 18 5.87 19.69 4.16
C SER A 18 7.10 20.12 3.35
N ARG A 19 8.27 20.09 3.97
CA ARG A 19 9.54 20.50 3.36
C ARG A 19 9.96 19.61 2.18
N PHE A 20 9.77 18.29 2.24
CA PHE A 20 10.36 17.34 1.28
C PHE A 20 9.38 16.81 0.23
N VAL A 21 8.10 16.71 0.53
CA VAL A 21 7.07 16.23 -0.39
C VAL A 21 5.94 17.22 -0.65
N GLY A 22 5.93 18.37 0.06
CA GLY A 22 5.00 19.47 -0.16
C GLY A 22 3.62 19.26 0.50
N GLU A 23 2.68 20.18 0.20
CA GLU A 23 1.35 20.23 0.83
C GLU A 23 0.29 19.38 0.13
N GLU A 24 0.67 18.72 -0.96
CA GLU A 24 -0.27 17.92 -1.71
C GLU A 24 -0.40 16.50 -1.17
N VAL A 25 -1.62 15.95 -1.29
CA VAL A 25 -1.93 14.55 -1.00
C VAL A 25 -2.33 13.85 -2.29
N HIS A 26 -1.63 12.77 -2.63
CA HIS A 26 -1.93 11.99 -3.82
C HIS A 26 -3.12 11.04 -3.56
N LEU A 27 -4.17 11.15 -4.36
CA LEU A 27 -5.26 10.19 -4.39
C LEU A 27 -4.95 9.12 -5.43
N ARG A 28 -4.77 7.87 -4.98
CA ARG A 28 -4.47 6.72 -5.83
C ARG A 28 -5.67 5.79 -5.89
N GLY A 29 -6.28 5.61 -7.06
CA GLY A 29 -7.44 4.75 -7.25
C GLY A 29 -7.10 3.29 -7.03
N LEU A 30 -7.62 2.69 -5.95
CA LEU A 30 -7.36 1.30 -5.58
C LEU A 30 -8.39 0.38 -6.21
N ILE A 31 -7.95 -0.60 -7.00
CA ILE A 31 -8.77 -1.66 -7.60
C ILE A 31 -8.31 -3.00 -7.03
N GLU A 32 -9.16 -3.61 -6.21
CA GLU A 32 -8.94 -4.91 -5.58
C GLU A 32 -9.57 -5.99 -6.50
N PHE A 33 -8.84 -6.42 -7.52
CA PHE A 33 -9.40 -7.17 -8.64
C PHE A 33 -9.54 -8.68 -8.42
N SER A 34 -8.89 -9.24 -7.39
CA SER A 34 -9.07 -10.64 -6.98
C SER A 34 -8.77 -10.83 -5.49
N ASN A 35 -9.59 -11.63 -4.82
CA ASN A 35 -9.37 -12.05 -3.44
C ASN A 35 -8.86 -13.50 -3.32
N TYR A 36 -8.53 -14.18 -4.42
CA TYR A 36 -7.83 -15.45 -4.40
C TYR A 36 -6.37 -15.23 -3.97
N CYS A 37 -5.83 -16.16 -3.17
CA CYS A 37 -4.44 -16.13 -2.75
C CYS A 37 -3.90 -17.54 -2.59
N THR A 38 -2.68 -17.79 -3.08
CA THR A 38 -1.95 -19.04 -2.84
C THR A 38 -1.23 -19.03 -1.49
N GLY A 39 -1.01 -17.85 -0.91
CA GLY A 39 -0.39 -17.67 0.39
C GLY A 39 -1.29 -18.09 1.55
N ASN A 40 -0.68 -18.48 2.66
CA ASN A 40 -1.41 -18.92 3.86
C ASN A 40 -1.02 -18.11 5.10
N CYS A 41 -0.78 -16.81 4.92
CA CYS A 41 -0.39 -15.88 5.98
C CYS A 41 -1.37 -15.93 7.14
N LEU A 42 -0.84 -16.00 8.38
CA LEU A 42 -1.66 -16.24 9.57
C LEU A 42 -2.53 -15.04 9.96
N TYR A 43 -2.21 -13.84 9.45
CA TYR A 43 -2.89 -12.57 9.76
C TYR A 43 -3.90 -12.12 8.69
N CYS A 44 -3.93 -12.76 7.51
CA CYS A 44 -4.65 -12.23 6.36
C CYS A 44 -5.94 -13.01 6.09
N GLY A 45 -7.06 -12.31 6.03
CA GLY A 45 -8.37 -12.92 5.71
C GLY A 45 -8.44 -13.53 4.32
N LEU A 46 -7.58 -13.09 3.36
CA LEU A 46 -7.52 -13.65 2.00
C LEU A 46 -6.74 -14.97 1.93
N ARG A 47 -6.15 -15.45 3.02
CA ARG A 47 -5.34 -16.67 3.04
C ARG A 47 -6.04 -17.85 2.37
N LYS A 48 -5.23 -18.73 1.74
CA LYS A 48 -5.72 -19.91 1.01
C LYS A 48 -6.69 -20.78 1.82
N ASN A 49 -6.39 -20.98 3.11
CA ASN A 49 -7.17 -21.84 3.98
C ASN A 49 -8.43 -21.19 4.57
N ASN A 50 -8.70 -19.92 4.31
CA ASN A 50 -9.97 -19.30 4.70
C ASN A 50 -11.08 -19.74 3.74
N ARG A 51 -11.89 -20.72 4.19
CA ARG A 51 -12.98 -21.30 3.41
C ARG A 51 -14.31 -20.54 3.56
N SER A 52 -14.41 -19.60 4.51
CA SER A 52 -15.60 -18.79 4.70
C SER A 52 -15.70 -17.60 3.76
N LEU A 53 -14.62 -17.29 3.03
CA LEU A 53 -14.56 -16.16 2.14
C LEU A 53 -15.17 -16.49 0.78
N VAL A 54 -16.13 -15.70 0.33
CA VAL A 54 -16.64 -15.75 -1.05
C VAL A 54 -15.55 -15.23 -1.98
N ARG A 55 -15.05 -16.10 -2.86
CA ARG A 55 -13.95 -15.78 -3.77
C ARG A 55 -14.46 -15.16 -5.06
N TYR A 56 -13.74 -14.18 -5.58
CA TYR A 56 -14.03 -13.52 -6.86
C TYR A 56 -12.77 -13.19 -7.65
N ARG A 57 -12.97 -12.99 -8.94
CA ARG A 57 -12.03 -12.41 -9.91
C ARG A 57 -12.79 -11.46 -10.80
N MET A 58 -12.28 -10.27 -11.00
CA MET A 58 -12.82 -9.33 -12.00
C MET A 58 -12.31 -9.69 -13.38
N SER A 59 -13.13 -9.53 -14.39
CA SER A 59 -12.66 -9.63 -15.78
C SER A 59 -11.72 -8.45 -16.13
N PRO A 60 -10.88 -8.58 -17.18
CA PRO A 60 -10.07 -7.47 -17.67
C PRO A 60 -10.89 -6.22 -18.00
N GLU A 61 -12.09 -6.36 -18.53
CA GLU A 61 -13.02 -5.29 -18.86
C GLU A 61 -13.51 -4.56 -17.62
N GLU A 62 -13.88 -5.28 -16.56
CA GLU A 62 -14.30 -4.69 -15.28
C GLU A 62 -13.16 -3.95 -14.60
N ILE A 63 -11.92 -4.45 -14.72
CA ILE A 63 -10.73 -3.76 -14.20
C ILE A 63 -10.51 -2.47 -15.00
N MET A 64 -10.58 -2.50 -16.33
CA MET A 64 -10.43 -1.33 -17.20
C MET A 64 -11.52 -0.29 -16.93
N GLU A 65 -12.78 -0.70 -16.78
CA GLU A 65 -13.88 0.21 -16.45
C GLU A 65 -13.67 0.90 -15.10
N SER A 66 -13.23 0.14 -14.10
CA SER A 66 -12.88 0.71 -12.79
C SER A 66 -11.69 1.69 -12.88
N ALA A 67 -10.73 1.43 -13.77
CA ALA A 67 -9.58 2.31 -13.99
C ALA A 67 -10.00 3.61 -14.72
N ARG A 68 -10.86 3.53 -15.74
CA ARG A 68 -11.44 4.72 -16.42
C ARG A 68 -12.18 5.59 -15.41
N ARG A 69 -13.07 4.99 -14.62
CA ARG A 69 -13.82 5.68 -13.57
C ARG A 69 -12.90 6.41 -12.58
N ALA A 70 -11.80 5.74 -12.16
CA ALA A 70 -10.81 6.38 -11.29
C ALA A 70 -10.11 7.56 -11.94
N ALA A 71 -9.74 7.45 -13.22
CA ALA A 71 -9.11 8.52 -14.00
C ALA A 71 -10.07 9.71 -14.20
N ASP A 72 -11.33 9.45 -14.52
CA ASP A 72 -12.38 10.47 -14.69
C ASP A 72 -12.64 11.25 -13.38
N LEU A 73 -12.56 10.58 -12.23
CA LEU A 73 -12.61 11.22 -10.91
C LEU A 73 -11.37 12.06 -10.58
N GLY A 74 -10.29 11.93 -11.35
CA GLY A 74 -9.06 12.69 -11.16
C GLY A 74 -7.91 11.92 -10.50
N CYS A 75 -8.01 10.59 -10.34
CA CYS A 75 -6.88 9.79 -9.89
C CYS A 75 -5.82 9.68 -11.00
N ARG A 76 -4.63 10.20 -10.76
CA ARG A 76 -3.48 10.11 -11.67
C ARG A 76 -2.62 8.86 -11.44
N THR A 77 -3.01 8.02 -10.52
CA THR A 77 -2.40 6.71 -10.26
C THR A 77 -3.47 5.67 -10.00
N ILE A 78 -3.36 4.53 -10.67
CA ILE A 78 -4.16 3.33 -10.42
C ILE A 78 -3.30 2.34 -9.64
N VAL A 79 -3.88 1.73 -8.61
CA VAL A 79 -3.27 0.64 -7.84
C VAL A 79 -4.04 -0.64 -8.12
N LEU A 80 -3.41 -1.57 -8.81
CA LEU A 80 -3.96 -2.91 -9.07
C LEU A 80 -3.51 -3.83 -7.93
N GLN A 81 -4.45 -4.25 -7.10
CA GLN A 81 -4.18 -5.09 -5.93
C GLN A 81 -4.97 -6.39 -5.96
N SER A 82 -4.31 -7.49 -5.58
CA SER A 82 -4.95 -8.78 -5.38
C SER A 82 -4.23 -9.58 -4.28
N GLY A 83 -4.79 -10.74 -3.91
CA GLY A 83 -3.98 -11.80 -3.32
C GLY A 83 -2.96 -12.33 -4.34
N GLU A 84 -2.12 -13.28 -3.91
CA GLU A 84 -1.20 -13.98 -4.83
C GLU A 84 -1.99 -14.95 -5.72
N ASP A 85 -2.74 -14.40 -6.69
CA ASP A 85 -3.61 -15.15 -7.59
C ASP A 85 -2.86 -15.50 -8.89
N ARG A 86 -2.59 -16.79 -9.10
CA ARG A 86 -1.87 -17.28 -10.29
C ARG A 86 -2.76 -17.43 -11.53
N TYR A 87 -4.06 -17.23 -11.39
CA TYR A 87 -4.99 -17.19 -12.53
C TYR A 87 -4.63 -16.05 -13.49
N TYR A 88 -4.29 -14.89 -12.94
CA TYR A 88 -3.75 -13.79 -13.73
C TYR A 88 -2.27 -14.05 -14.00
N THR A 89 -1.97 -14.58 -15.19
CA THR A 89 -0.58 -14.76 -15.62
C THR A 89 0.10 -13.40 -15.83
N ALA A 90 1.43 -13.40 -15.91
CA ALA A 90 2.17 -12.18 -16.16
C ALA A 90 1.84 -11.57 -17.53
N GLU A 91 1.61 -12.43 -18.53
CA GLU A 91 1.23 -12.04 -19.90
C GLU A 91 -0.14 -11.34 -19.90
N ALA A 92 -1.15 -11.93 -19.26
CA ALA A 92 -2.49 -11.33 -19.18
C ALA A 92 -2.48 -9.99 -18.44
N LEU A 93 -1.68 -9.87 -17.36
CA LEU A 93 -1.52 -8.61 -16.65
C LEU A 93 -0.71 -7.59 -17.46
N ALA A 94 0.30 -8.01 -18.22
CA ALA A 94 1.07 -7.15 -19.10
C ALA A 94 0.19 -6.56 -20.22
N GLU A 95 -0.66 -7.38 -20.84
CA GLU A 95 -1.64 -6.91 -21.82
C GLU A 95 -2.60 -5.88 -21.22
N LEU A 96 -3.16 -6.15 -20.04
CA LEU A 96 -4.04 -5.23 -19.32
C LEU A 96 -3.33 -3.90 -18.98
N ILE A 97 -2.08 -3.96 -18.51
CA ILE A 97 -1.27 -2.78 -18.19
C ILE A 97 -0.98 -1.96 -19.44
N SER A 98 -0.55 -2.61 -20.53
CA SER A 98 -0.28 -1.93 -21.81
C SER A 98 -1.51 -1.25 -22.37
N ARG A 99 -2.67 -1.92 -22.31
CA ARG A 99 -3.97 -1.34 -22.71
C ARG A 99 -4.30 -0.13 -21.83
N MET A 100 -4.16 -0.24 -20.51
CA MET A 100 -4.42 0.85 -19.57
C MET A 100 -3.52 2.05 -19.84
N LYS A 101 -2.23 1.84 -20.10
CA LYS A 101 -1.28 2.91 -20.47
C LYS A 101 -1.59 3.55 -21.82
N GLY A 102 -2.12 2.78 -22.77
CA GLY A 102 -2.54 3.30 -24.08
C GLY A 102 -3.83 4.12 -24.05
N GLU A 103 -4.76 3.79 -23.14
CA GLU A 103 -6.06 4.44 -23.06
C GLU A 103 -6.12 5.58 -22.02
N LEU A 104 -5.31 5.49 -20.93
CA LEU A 104 -5.44 6.39 -19.77
C LEU A 104 -4.10 7.08 -19.46
N ASP A 105 -4.20 8.36 -19.13
CA ASP A 105 -3.07 9.18 -18.66
C ASP A 105 -2.85 8.98 -17.15
N VAL A 106 -2.37 7.78 -16.76
CA VAL A 106 -2.16 7.39 -15.37
C VAL A 106 -0.83 6.65 -15.16
N ALA A 107 -0.31 6.74 -13.95
CA ALA A 107 0.74 5.84 -13.47
C ALA A 107 0.10 4.59 -12.87
N ILE A 108 0.78 3.43 -13.01
CA ILE A 108 0.28 2.14 -12.55
C ILE A 108 1.16 1.59 -11.43
N THR A 109 0.54 1.26 -10.31
CA THR A 109 1.15 0.56 -9.18
C THR A 109 0.60 -0.86 -9.10
N ILE A 110 1.47 -1.86 -9.02
CA ILE A 110 1.11 -3.27 -8.89
C ILE A 110 1.34 -3.75 -7.45
N SER A 111 0.38 -4.46 -6.89
CA SER A 111 0.44 -5.07 -5.55
C SER A 111 -0.22 -6.46 -5.57
N ILE A 112 0.49 -7.46 -6.11
CA ILE A 112 -0.03 -8.83 -6.38
C ILE A 112 0.81 -9.94 -5.74
N GLY A 113 1.62 -9.59 -4.73
CA GLY A 113 2.48 -10.52 -4.02
C GLY A 113 3.73 -10.93 -4.78
N ASP A 114 4.22 -12.13 -4.48
CA ASP A 114 5.48 -12.66 -5.04
C ASP A 114 5.33 -13.15 -6.46
N ARG A 115 6.27 -12.75 -7.32
CA ARG A 115 6.43 -13.21 -8.70
C ARG A 115 7.89 -13.58 -8.97
N THR A 116 8.16 -14.22 -10.09
CA THR A 116 9.52 -14.44 -10.59
C THR A 116 10.13 -13.17 -11.14
N ARG A 117 11.46 -13.13 -11.29
CA ARG A 117 12.15 -11.97 -11.89
C ARG A 117 11.66 -11.68 -13.30
N THR A 118 11.47 -12.72 -14.12
CA THR A 118 10.98 -12.59 -15.51
C THR A 118 9.54 -12.04 -15.53
N GLU A 119 8.65 -12.48 -14.61
CA GLU A 119 7.31 -11.92 -14.52
C GLU A 119 7.35 -10.44 -14.15
N TYR A 120 8.22 -10.02 -13.21
CA TYR A 120 8.39 -8.59 -12.90
C TYR A 120 8.90 -7.80 -14.10
N GLU A 121 9.88 -8.33 -14.85
CA GLU A 121 10.42 -7.71 -16.06
C GLU A 121 9.33 -7.47 -17.11
N LEU A 122 8.53 -8.50 -17.42
CA LEU A 122 7.41 -8.40 -18.35
C LEU A 122 6.38 -7.34 -17.95
N LEU A 123 6.02 -7.28 -16.66
CA LEU A 123 5.08 -6.25 -16.16
C LEU A 123 5.70 -4.85 -16.23
N LYS A 124 7.00 -4.71 -16.02
CA LYS A 124 7.72 -3.44 -16.16
C LYS A 124 7.74 -2.95 -17.60
N GLU A 125 8.07 -3.83 -18.55
CA GLU A 125 8.07 -3.55 -19.99
C GLU A 125 6.69 -3.14 -20.50
N ALA A 126 5.63 -3.73 -19.93
CA ALA A 126 4.25 -3.36 -20.22
C ALA A 126 3.85 -1.95 -19.72
N GLY A 127 4.69 -1.29 -18.91
CA GLY A 127 4.45 0.08 -18.43
C GLY A 127 4.09 0.20 -16.95
N ALA A 128 4.24 -0.85 -16.13
CA ALA A 128 4.07 -0.72 -14.69
C ALA A 128 5.14 0.20 -14.09
N ASP A 129 4.70 1.29 -13.43
CA ASP A 129 5.60 2.29 -12.87
C ASP A 129 6.13 1.87 -11.50
N ARG A 130 5.29 1.26 -10.67
CA ARG A 130 5.57 0.96 -9.26
C ARG A 130 5.16 -0.47 -8.90
N TYR A 131 5.87 -1.03 -7.93
CA TYR A 131 5.50 -2.29 -7.32
C TYR A 131 5.51 -2.17 -5.80
N LEU A 132 4.41 -2.54 -5.14
CA LEU A 132 4.32 -2.60 -3.69
C LEU A 132 4.44 -4.05 -3.22
N LEU A 133 5.52 -4.36 -2.50
CA LEU A 133 5.80 -5.66 -1.92
C LEU A 133 6.28 -5.50 -0.47
N LYS A 134 5.38 -5.66 0.49
CA LYS A 134 5.70 -5.46 1.90
C LYS A 134 6.55 -6.61 2.44
N PHE A 135 7.56 -6.28 3.26
CA PHE A 135 8.32 -7.28 4.02
C PHE A 135 7.62 -7.66 5.34
N GLU A 136 6.61 -6.94 5.78
CA GLU A 136 5.74 -7.14 6.94
C GLU A 136 6.43 -7.04 8.31
N THR A 137 7.59 -7.66 8.50
CA THR A 137 8.47 -7.53 9.67
C THR A 137 9.92 -7.84 9.27
N SER A 138 10.86 -7.18 9.92
CA SER A 138 12.31 -7.36 9.71
C SER A 138 12.91 -8.55 10.47
N ASP A 139 12.15 -9.15 11.39
CA ASP A 139 12.59 -10.33 12.11
C ASP A 139 12.33 -11.61 11.29
N PRO A 140 13.39 -12.38 10.91
CA PRO A 140 13.22 -13.55 10.06
C PRO A 140 12.40 -14.68 10.70
N ARG A 141 12.45 -14.81 12.04
CA ARG A 141 11.70 -15.85 12.76
C ARG A 141 10.22 -15.52 12.79
N LEU A 142 9.90 -14.26 13.14
CA LEU A 142 8.53 -13.76 13.14
C LEU A 142 7.94 -13.81 11.72
N PHE A 143 8.70 -13.38 10.69
CA PHE A 143 8.27 -13.47 9.31
C PHE A 143 7.90 -14.89 8.90
N SER A 144 8.79 -15.87 9.14
CA SER A 144 8.56 -17.28 8.76
C SER A 144 7.40 -17.91 9.53
N ALA A 145 7.21 -17.53 10.80
CA ALA A 145 6.08 -17.97 11.61
C ALA A 145 4.74 -17.45 11.06
N LEU A 146 4.70 -16.19 10.62
CA LEU A 146 3.49 -15.53 10.12
C LEU A 146 3.18 -15.83 8.65
N ARG A 147 4.18 -16.17 7.87
CA ARG A 147 4.09 -16.44 6.41
C ARG A 147 4.68 -17.82 6.07
N PRO A 148 4.02 -18.93 6.43
CA PRO A 148 4.53 -20.26 6.18
C PRO A 148 4.76 -20.49 4.68
N GLY A 149 5.87 -21.14 4.35
CA GLY A 149 6.26 -21.49 2.98
C GLY A 149 7.08 -20.40 2.24
N THR A 150 7.51 -19.33 2.93
CA THR A 150 8.43 -18.32 2.39
C THR A 150 9.32 -17.75 3.49
N THR A 151 10.45 -17.15 3.14
CA THR A 151 11.39 -16.53 4.06
C THR A 151 11.51 -15.03 3.84
N LEU A 152 11.99 -14.31 4.86
CA LEU A 152 12.29 -12.88 4.72
C LEU A 152 13.40 -12.66 3.66
N GLU A 153 14.39 -13.52 3.60
CA GLU A 153 15.47 -13.44 2.62
C GLU A 153 14.94 -13.48 1.17
N GLU A 154 14.04 -14.44 0.87
CA GLU A 154 13.39 -14.53 -0.43
C GLU A 154 12.56 -13.29 -0.75
N ARG A 155 11.87 -12.73 0.26
CA ARG A 155 11.11 -11.48 0.12
C ARG A 155 12.02 -10.31 -0.20
N LEU A 156 13.13 -10.15 0.50
CA LEU A 156 14.12 -9.10 0.28
C LEU A 156 14.82 -9.24 -1.08
N LYS A 157 15.10 -10.46 -1.50
CA LYS A 157 15.63 -10.75 -2.85
C LYS A 157 14.68 -10.26 -3.95
N ARG A 158 13.37 -10.50 -3.81
CA ARG A 158 12.37 -9.98 -4.77
C ARG A 158 12.30 -8.45 -4.78
N ILE A 159 12.38 -7.82 -3.62
CA ILE A 159 12.45 -6.36 -3.51
C ILE A 159 13.71 -5.81 -4.23
N ALA A 160 14.84 -6.51 -4.12
CA ALA A 160 16.06 -6.14 -4.84
C ALA A 160 15.87 -6.26 -6.35
N TRP A 161 15.28 -7.34 -6.85
CA TRP A 161 14.96 -7.48 -8.28
C TRP A 161 14.07 -6.36 -8.82
N LEU A 162 13.04 -5.98 -8.07
CA LEU A 162 12.17 -4.87 -8.46
C LEU A 162 12.95 -3.56 -8.61
N LYS A 163 13.92 -3.29 -7.72
CA LYS A 163 14.80 -2.11 -7.82
C LYS A 163 15.71 -2.18 -9.03
N GLU A 164 16.35 -3.33 -9.28
CA GLU A 164 17.22 -3.57 -10.45
C GLU A 164 16.47 -3.40 -11.77
N LEU A 165 15.19 -3.78 -11.82
CA LEU A 165 14.31 -3.62 -12.97
C LEU A 165 13.77 -2.19 -13.14
N GLY A 166 14.18 -1.23 -12.29
CA GLY A 166 13.79 0.17 -12.41
C GLY A 166 12.36 0.51 -11.94
N TYR A 167 11.76 -0.33 -11.09
CA TYR A 167 10.51 0.05 -10.44
C TYR A 167 10.72 1.12 -9.37
N GLN A 168 9.75 2.01 -9.21
CA GLN A 168 9.58 2.77 -7.99
C GLN A 168 9.04 1.81 -6.91
N VAL A 169 9.93 1.34 -6.04
CA VAL A 169 9.61 0.25 -5.12
C VAL A 169 8.92 0.76 -3.87
N GLY A 170 7.79 0.12 -3.54
CA GLY A 170 7.12 0.24 -2.26
C GLY A 170 7.33 -1.00 -1.40
N SER A 171 7.53 -0.80 -0.10
CA SER A 171 7.49 -1.86 0.90
C SER A 171 6.81 -1.39 2.17
N GLY A 172 6.93 -2.12 3.27
CA GLY A 172 6.31 -1.74 4.53
C GLY A 172 6.24 -2.88 5.52
N ASN A 173 5.73 -2.54 6.70
CA ASN A 173 5.55 -3.47 7.79
C ASN A 173 4.12 -3.42 8.36
N ILE A 174 3.84 -4.37 9.25
CA ILE A 174 2.64 -4.39 10.08
C ILE A 174 3.09 -4.07 11.51
N VAL A 175 2.36 -3.17 12.17
CA VAL A 175 2.63 -2.75 13.55
C VAL A 175 1.67 -3.45 14.50
N GLY A 176 2.18 -4.00 15.60
CA GLY A 176 1.39 -4.71 16.61
C GLY A 176 1.14 -6.18 16.28
N LEU A 177 2.00 -6.82 15.48
CA LEU A 177 1.96 -8.25 15.25
C LEU A 177 2.19 -9.02 16.56
N PRO A 178 1.48 -10.13 16.81
CA PRO A 178 1.77 -11.00 17.93
C PRO A 178 3.25 -11.44 17.93
N GLY A 179 3.96 -11.19 19.02
CA GLY A 179 5.39 -11.45 19.16
C GLY A 179 6.33 -10.36 18.62
N GLN A 180 5.81 -9.24 18.11
CA GLN A 180 6.63 -8.11 17.69
C GLN A 180 7.05 -7.28 18.92
N SER A 181 8.35 -7.16 19.16
CA SER A 181 8.91 -6.26 20.18
C SER A 181 9.20 -4.86 19.61
N LEU A 182 9.53 -3.91 20.47
CA LEU A 182 9.96 -2.57 20.05
C LEU A 182 11.27 -2.63 19.25
N GLU A 183 12.19 -3.53 19.61
CA GLU A 183 13.45 -3.73 18.87
C GLU A 183 13.19 -4.22 17.45
N ILE A 184 12.21 -5.14 17.26
CA ILE A 184 11.79 -5.58 15.93
C ILE A 184 11.21 -4.40 15.15
N LEU A 185 10.38 -3.57 15.78
CA LEU A 185 9.78 -2.41 15.13
C LEU A 185 10.83 -1.36 14.72
N VAL A 186 11.84 -1.11 15.56
CA VAL A 186 13.01 -0.30 15.20
C VAL A 186 13.76 -0.92 14.02
N GLY A 187 13.95 -2.24 14.04
CA GLY A 187 14.53 -3.00 12.93
C GLY A 187 13.74 -2.82 11.62
N ASP A 188 12.41 -2.80 11.69
CA ASP A 188 11.52 -2.55 10.54
C ASP A 188 11.77 -1.18 9.93
N ILE A 189 11.86 -0.12 10.76
CA ILE A 189 12.13 1.26 10.32
C ILE A 189 13.51 1.35 9.67
N LEU A 190 14.53 0.76 10.30
CA LEU A 190 15.90 0.75 9.76
C LEU A 190 15.99 -0.06 8.46
N LEU A 191 15.22 -1.14 8.33
CA LEU A 191 15.15 -1.91 7.09
C LEU A 191 14.53 -1.10 5.95
N LEU A 192 13.45 -0.36 6.19
CA LEU A 192 12.86 0.56 5.21
C LEU A 192 13.90 1.58 4.72
N ARG A 193 14.66 2.19 5.65
CA ARG A 193 15.74 3.13 5.31
C ARG A 193 16.82 2.45 4.45
N ARG A 194 17.29 1.26 4.85
CA ARG A 194 18.32 0.50 4.11
C ARG A 194 17.85 0.11 2.71
N LEU A 195 16.59 -0.29 2.57
CA LEU A 195 16.00 -0.59 1.28
C LEU A 195 15.85 0.65 0.40
N GLY A 196 15.80 1.87 0.98
CA GLY A 196 15.66 3.11 0.24
C GLY A 196 14.39 3.13 -0.61
N VAL A 197 13.28 2.67 -0.04
CA VAL A 197 11.99 2.57 -0.74
C VAL A 197 11.41 3.95 -1.05
N GLU A 198 10.70 4.07 -2.15
CA GLU A 198 10.02 5.31 -2.56
C GLU A 198 8.57 5.39 -2.07
N MET A 199 8.05 4.29 -1.56
CA MET A 199 6.74 4.19 -0.89
C MET A 199 6.88 3.31 0.35
N ALA A 200 6.35 3.75 1.50
CA ALA A 200 6.37 2.96 2.72
C ALA A 200 4.97 2.84 3.33
N GLY A 201 4.41 1.62 3.25
CA GLY A 201 3.07 1.30 3.77
C GLY A 201 3.12 0.78 5.19
N ILE A 202 2.86 1.65 6.18
CA ILE A 202 2.78 1.32 7.59
C ILE A 202 1.31 1.13 7.96
N GLY A 203 0.97 0.00 8.53
CA GLY A 203 -0.41 -0.26 8.95
C GLY A 203 -0.48 -1.12 10.20
N PRO A 204 -1.56 -1.03 10.98
CA PRO A 204 -1.78 -1.87 12.14
C PRO A 204 -2.00 -3.33 11.77
N PHE A 205 -1.66 -4.22 12.67
CA PHE A 205 -2.25 -5.54 12.71
C PHE A 205 -3.73 -5.41 13.08
N ILE A 206 -4.59 -6.02 12.28
CA ILE A 206 -6.02 -6.18 12.59
C ILE A 206 -6.32 -7.67 12.45
N PRO A 207 -6.78 -8.33 13.54
CA PRO A 207 -7.09 -9.75 13.50
C PRO A 207 -8.21 -10.01 12.49
N ALA A 208 -8.04 -11.03 11.65
CA ALA A 208 -9.00 -11.37 10.62
C ALA A 208 -9.73 -12.66 10.95
N ASP A 209 -11.04 -12.68 10.71
CA ASP A 209 -11.88 -13.85 10.91
C ASP A 209 -11.40 -15.05 10.07
N GLY A 210 -11.47 -16.26 10.63
CA GLY A 210 -11.03 -17.49 9.99
C GLY A 210 -9.51 -17.58 9.83
N THR A 211 -8.75 -16.81 10.61
CA THR A 211 -7.28 -16.90 10.67
C THR A 211 -6.80 -17.43 12.03
N PRO A 212 -5.59 -18.01 12.11
CA PRO A 212 -5.04 -18.41 13.40
C PRO A 212 -4.85 -17.28 14.41
N LEU A 213 -4.80 -16.03 13.95
CA LEU A 213 -4.60 -14.85 14.80
C LEU A 213 -5.90 -14.08 15.09
N GLU A 214 -7.07 -14.62 14.78
CA GLU A 214 -8.35 -13.93 14.95
C GLU A 214 -8.67 -13.48 16.39
N ARG A 215 -8.08 -14.14 17.39
CA ARG A 215 -8.31 -13.86 18.82
C ARG A 215 -7.27 -12.94 19.46
N PHE A 216 -6.25 -12.54 18.70
CA PHE A 216 -5.25 -11.61 19.21
C PHE A 216 -5.79 -10.17 19.19
N PRO A 217 -5.34 -9.31 20.11
CA PRO A 217 -5.72 -7.90 20.08
C PRO A 217 -5.19 -7.22 18.82
N PRO A 218 -5.88 -6.21 18.30
CA PRO A 218 -5.34 -5.39 17.21
C PRO A 218 -4.12 -4.59 17.66
N GLY A 219 -3.33 -4.12 16.69
CA GLY A 219 -2.22 -3.21 16.95
C GLY A 219 -2.73 -1.86 17.48
N ASP A 220 -1.89 -1.18 18.25
CA ASP A 220 -2.17 0.12 18.85
C ASP A 220 -2.01 1.25 17.84
N LEU A 221 -2.99 2.16 17.74
CA LEU A 221 -2.98 3.26 16.77
C LEU A 221 -1.85 4.25 17.05
N GLU A 222 -1.56 4.59 18.31
CA GLU A 222 -0.49 5.53 18.66
C GLU A 222 0.87 4.97 18.22
N GLN A 223 1.09 3.67 18.44
CA GLN A 223 2.30 3.00 17.98
C GLN A 223 2.43 3.02 16.44
N VAL A 224 1.31 2.86 15.72
CA VAL A 224 1.29 3.00 14.25
C VAL A 224 1.66 4.42 13.82
N LEU A 225 1.07 5.43 14.43
CA LEU A 225 1.32 6.84 14.11
C LEU A 225 2.75 7.25 14.46
N MET A 226 3.29 6.83 15.61
CA MET A 226 4.70 7.03 15.96
C MET A 226 5.63 6.35 14.94
N THR A 227 5.33 5.11 14.54
CA THR A 227 6.12 4.41 13.53
C THR A 227 6.09 5.16 12.19
N LEU A 228 4.91 5.63 11.76
CA LEU A 228 4.76 6.40 10.53
C LEU A 228 5.55 7.71 10.59
N ALA A 229 5.50 8.44 11.72
CA ALA A 229 6.26 9.66 11.93
C ALA A 229 7.77 9.41 11.87
N LEU A 230 8.27 8.38 12.57
CA LEU A 230 9.69 7.98 12.50
C LEU A 230 10.12 7.57 11.10
N VAL A 231 9.26 6.84 10.36
CA VAL A 231 9.52 6.51 8.95
C VAL A 231 9.59 7.77 8.09
N ARG A 232 8.75 8.78 8.31
CA ARG A 232 8.87 10.08 7.63
C ARG A 232 10.22 10.73 7.87
N LEU A 233 10.73 10.70 9.12
CA LEU A 233 12.03 11.29 9.44
C LEU A 233 13.21 10.56 8.76
N VAL A 234 13.17 9.23 8.69
CA VAL A 234 14.26 8.44 8.07
C VAL A 234 14.15 8.31 6.56
N LEU A 235 12.95 8.52 5.99
CA LEU A 235 12.64 8.51 4.56
C LEU A 235 11.87 9.79 4.17
N PRO A 236 12.51 10.98 4.26
CA PRO A 236 11.82 12.26 4.15
C PRO A 236 11.12 12.49 2.80
N ARG A 237 11.53 11.79 1.74
CA ARG A 237 11.00 11.94 0.38
C ARG A 237 10.08 10.80 -0.08
N ALA A 238 9.88 9.76 0.75
CA ALA A 238 9.02 8.64 0.41
C ALA A 238 7.53 9.03 0.46
N HIS A 239 6.73 8.36 -0.35
CA HIS A 239 5.27 8.44 -0.25
C HIS A 239 4.76 7.53 0.86
N LEU A 240 4.05 8.08 1.83
CA LEU A 240 3.49 7.38 2.98
C LEU A 240 1.96 7.41 2.92
N PRO A 241 1.28 6.26 2.80
CA PRO A 241 -0.18 6.24 2.79
C PRO A 241 -0.76 6.34 4.21
N ALA A 242 -1.83 7.14 4.34
CA ALA A 242 -2.79 7.03 5.43
C ALA A 242 -3.68 5.83 5.14
N THR A 243 -3.37 4.67 5.72
CA THR A 243 -3.95 3.38 5.32
C THR A 243 -5.42 3.24 5.72
N THR A 244 -6.17 2.38 5.02
CA THR A 244 -7.55 2.03 5.44
C THR A 244 -7.56 1.34 6.80
N ALA A 245 -6.52 0.60 7.12
CA ALA A 245 -6.38 -0.10 8.39
C ALA A 245 -6.31 0.87 9.59
N THR A 246 -5.63 2.01 9.47
CA THR A 246 -5.64 3.05 10.54
C THR A 246 -7.04 3.60 10.78
N ALA A 247 -7.81 3.81 9.70
CA ALA A 247 -9.20 4.27 9.82
C ALA A 247 -10.17 3.18 10.34
N THR A 248 -9.81 1.90 10.18
CA THR A 248 -10.60 0.79 10.76
C THR A 248 -10.40 0.69 12.27
N LEU A 249 -9.20 1.03 12.77
CA LEU A 249 -8.98 1.12 14.23
C LEU A 249 -9.68 2.31 14.86
N ASP A 250 -9.64 3.45 14.19
CA ASP A 250 -10.21 4.70 14.65
C ASP A 250 -10.66 5.55 13.45
N SER A 251 -11.88 6.08 13.50
CA SER A 251 -12.46 6.89 12.42
C SER A 251 -11.61 8.13 12.07
N GLN A 252 -10.84 8.68 13.01
CA GLN A 252 -9.91 9.79 12.83
C GLN A 252 -8.50 9.33 12.43
N GLY A 253 -8.23 8.02 12.41
CA GLY A 253 -6.90 7.45 12.20
C GLY A 253 -6.22 7.93 10.91
N ARG A 254 -6.96 8.05 9.80
CA ARG A 254 -6.41 8.59 8.55
C ARG A 254 -6.08 10.08 8.63
N LEU A 255 -6.95 10.88 9.25
CA LEU A 255 -6.72 12.31 9.42
C LEU A 255 -5.49 12.55 10.30
N ARG A 256 -5.37 11.79 11.40
CA ARG A 256 -4.18 11.82 12.27
C ARG A 256 -2.93 11.38 11.50
N ALA A 257 -3.00 10.31 10.69
CA ALA A 257 -1.88 9.89 9.85
C ALA A 257 -1.44 10.98 8.85
N LEU A 258 -2.35 11.73 8.26
CA LEU A 258 -2.03 12.89 7.41
C LEU A 258 -1.29 13.98 8.19
N LYS A 259 -1.63 14.19 9.45
CA LYS A 259 -1.01 15.19 10.32
C LYS A 259 0.32 14.76 10.94
N CYS A 260 0.72 13.50 10.79
CA CYS A 260 2.00 12.98 11.27
C CYS A 260 2.91 12.43 10.16
N GLY A 261 2.77 12.95 8.93
CA GLY A 261 3.72 12.70 7.86
C GLY A 261 3.21 11.92 6.65
N ALA A 262 1.97 11.38 6.64
CA ALA A 262 1.40 10.75 5.46
C ALA A 262 1.07 11.78 4.36
N ASN A 263 1.12 11.35 3.09
CA ASN A 263 0.82 12.18 1.92
C ASN A 263 0.12 11.41 0.78
N VAL A 264 -0.43 10.25 1.06
CA VAL A 264 -1.19 9.45 0.08
C VAL A 264 -2.47 8.92 0.73
N ILE A 265 -3.57 8.97 0.01
CA ILE A 265 -4.81 8.23 0.33
C ILE A 265 -5.17 7.37 -0.87
N MET A 266 -5.73 6.19 -0.61
CA MET A 266 -6.18 5.28 -1.66
C MET A 266 -7.71 5.13 -1.58
N PRO A 267 -8.49 5.98 -2.31
CA PRO A 267 -9.91 5.75 -2.48
C PRO A 267 -10.15 4.44 -3.22
N ASN A 268 -11.14 3.67 -2.77
CA ASN A 268 -11.41 2.35 -3.34
C ASN A 268 -12.30 2.48 -4.58
N MET A 269 -11.80 2.03 -5.74
CA MET A 269 -12.47 2.07 -7.03
C MET A 269 -13.05 0.70 -7.45
N THR A 270 -12.86 -0.33 -6.61
CA THR A 270 -13.45 -1.65 -6.83
C THR A 270 -14.98 -1.53 -6.83
N PRO A 271 -15.72 -2.14 -7.77
CA PRO A 271 -17.17 -2.18 -7.73
C PRO A 271 -17.69 -2.74 -6.42
N GLN A 272 -18.79 -2.19 -5.92
CA GLN A 272 -19.37 -2.55 -4.61
C GLN A 272 -19.61 -4.05 -4.47
N SER A 273 -20.09 -4.72 -5.53
CA SER A 273 -20.36 -6.16 -5.56
C SER A 273 -19.15 -7.05 -5.23
N TYR A 274 -17.95 -6.57 -5.50
CA TYR A 274 -16.69 -7.26 -5.19
C TYR A 274 -16.10 -6.82 -3.85
N ARG A 275 -16.29 -5.55 -3.49
CA ARG A 275 -15.66 -4.91 -2.34
C ARG A 275 -16.00 -5.60 -1.01
N GLU A 276 -17.24 -6.07 -0.86
CA GLU A 276 -17.71 -6.80 0.31
C GLU A 276 -16.96 -8.12 0.54
N ASN A 277 -16.38 -8.68 -0.51
CA ASN A 277 -15.65 -9.94 -0.49
C ASN A 277 -14.13 -9.77 -0.40
N TYR A 278 -13.60 -8.54 -0.47
CA TYR A 278 -12.16 -8.29 -0.26
C TYR A 278 -11.85 -8.06 1.23
N ARG A 279 -12.02 -9.11 2.02
CA ARG A 279 -11.91 -9.07 3.49
C ARG A 279 -10.52 -9.47 3.96
N ILE A 280 -9.56 -8.56 3.85
CA ILE A 280 -8.22 -8.75 4.43
C ILE A 280 -8.33 -8.86 5.96
N TYR A 281 -9.23 -8.06 6.55
CA TYR A 281 -9.62 -8.02 7.95
C TYR A 281 -11.09 -7.55 8.07
N PRO A 282 -11.78 -7.81 9.21
CA PRO A 282 -13.15 -7.39 9.43
C PRO A 282 -13.28 -5.87 9.64
N GLY A 283 -14.46 -5.34 9.46
CA GLY A 283 -14.73 -3.91 9.70
C GLY A 283 -14.00 -2.95 8.75
N LYS A 284 -13.44 -3.44 7.65
CA LYS A 284 -12.78 -2.59 6.65
C LYS A 284 -13.72 -1.47 6.21
N LEU A 285 -13.28 -0.23 6.41
CA LEU A 285 -14.09 0.94 6.06
C LEU A 285 -14.34 1.06 4.57
N GLY A 286 -15.53 1.56 4.21
CA GLY A 286 -15.89 1.85 2.83
C GLY A 286 -16.40 0.64 2.04
N ILE A 287 -16.70 -0.50 2.69
CA ILE A 287 -17.20 -1.70 2.01
C ILE A 287 -18.48 -1.41 1.20
N GLY A 288 -19.44 -0.68 1.79
CA GLY A 288 -20.72 -0.34 1.16
C GLY A 288 -20.71 0.94 0.31
N GLU A 289 -19.56 1.61 0.16
CA GLU A 289 -19.48 2.88 -0.57
C GLU A 289 -19.40 2.68 -2.08
N MET A 290 -19.97 3.59 -2.85
CA MET A 290 -19.68 3.71 -4.28
C MET A 290 -18.27 4.32 -4.50
N PRO A 291 -17.60 4.06 -5.64
CA PRO A 291 -16.29 4.64 -5.94
C PRO A 291 -16.25 6.17 -5.81
N GLU A 292 -17.29 6.86 -6.27
CA GLU A 292 -17.44 8.32 -6.17
C GLU A 292 -17.52 8.81 -4.73
N GLU A 293 -18.24 8.09 -3.88
CA GLU A 293 -18.34 8.40 -2.45
C GLU A 293 -16.98 8.22 -1.75
N SER A 294 -16.27 7.14 -2.08
CA SER A 294 -14.94 6.88 -1.56
C SER A 294 -13.95 7.98 -1.97
N TYR A 295 -14.03 8.45 -3.22
CA TYR A 295 -13.23 9.57 -3.72
C TYR A 295 -13.59 10.87 -3.02
N ALA A 296 -14.87 11.22 -2.99
CA ALA A 296 -15.35 12.46 -2.35
C ALA A 296 -15.00 12.54 -0.86
N LYS A 297 -15.10 11.42 -0.13
CA LYS A 297 -14.65 11.33 1.28
C LYS A 297 -13.13 11.53 1.41
N ALA A 298 -12.34 10.99 0.48
CA ALA A 298 -10.89 11.21 0.47
C ALA A 298 -10.55 12.68 0.23
N VAL A 299 -11.21 13.36 -0.70
CA VAL A 299 -11.05 14.81 -0.95
C VAL A 299 -11.37 15.63 0.31
N LYS A 300 -12.54 15.40 0.92
CA LYS A 300 -12.94 16.09 2.17
C LYS A 300 -11.94 15.87 3.30
N MET A 301 -11.38 14.68 3.40
CA MET A 301 -10.36 14.36 4.42
C MET A 301 -9.06 15.15 4.19
N VAL A 302 -8.63 15.30 2.92
CA VAL A 302 -7.47 16.12 2.55
C VAL A 302 -7.70 17.57 2.93
N GLU A 303 -8.88 18.11 2.63
CA GLU A 303 -9.29 19.47 2.98
C GLU A 303 -9.35 19.68 4.50
N SER A 304 -9.90 18.70 5.24
CA SER A 304 -9.93 18.73 6.72
C SER A 304 -8.54 18.66 7.36
N ALA A 305 -7.55 18.16 6.64
CA ALA A 305 -6.15 18.23 7.06
C ALA A 305 -5.48 19.58 6.72
N GLY A 306 -6.20 20.54 6.15
CA GLY A 306 -5.66 21.82 5.68
C GLY A 306 -4.78 21.70 4.44
N ARG A 307 -4.97 20.64 3.64
CA ARG A 307 -4.12 20.29 2.49
C ARG A 307 -4.91 20.27 1.19
N ARG A 308 -4.24 20.04 0.07
CA ARG A 308 -4.87 19.97 -1.26
C ARG A 308 -4.57 18.65 -1.95
N VAL A 309 -5.50 18.23 -2.82
CA VAL A 309 -5.32 17.04 -3.66
C VAL A 309 -4.31 17.34 -4.77
N SER A 310 -3.35 16.44 -4.94
CA SER A 310 -2.38 16.53 -6.04
C SER A 310 -3.02 16.15 -7.37
N ARG A 311 -2.56 16.81 -8.43
CA ARG A 311 -2.95 16.55 -9.82
C ARG A 311 -1.85 15.84 -10.62
N ASP A 312 -0.73 15.48 -9.98
CA ASP A 312 0.36 14.77 -10.63
C ASP A 312 0.31 13.24 -10.38
N TYR A 313 1.18 12.50 -11.05
CA TYR A 313 1.25 11.03 -10.91
C TYR A 313 1.81 10.55 -9.57
N GLY A 314 2.30 11.43 -8.71
CA GLY A 314 2.96 11.06 -7.46
C GLY A 314 4.14 10.14 -7.67
N HIS A 315 4.98 10.42 -8.67
CA HIS A 315 6.25 9.69 -8.86
C HIS A 315 7.19 9.93 -7.70
N GLY A 316 8.00 8.92 -7.37
CA GLY A 316 9.06 9.03 -6.39
C GLY A 316 10.10 10.09 -6.77
N TYR A 317 10.87 10.52 -5.78
CA TYR A 317 11.86 11.60 -5.96
C TYR A 317 12.83 11.36 -7.13
N ARG A 318 13.35 10.13 -7.28
CA ARG A 318 14.33 9.79 -8.33
C ARG A 318 13.76 10.02 -9.72
N VAL A 319 12.52 9.57 -9.96
CA VAL A 319 11.85 9.76 -11.25
C VAL A 319 11.57 11.23 -11.51
N ARG A 320 11.09 11.97 -10.48
CA ARG A 320 10.83 13.42 -10.62
C ARG A 320 12.08 14.22 -10.97
N GLU A 321 13.21 13.90 -10.37
CA GLU A 321 14.49 14.56 -10.70
C GLU A 321 14.98 14.21 -12.12
N ALA A 322 14.88 12.94 -12.52
CA ALA A 322 15.23 12.51 -13.87
C ALA A 322 14.37 13.22 -14.93
N LEU A 323 13.07 13.36 -14.70
CA LEU A 323 12.16 14.08 -15.60
C LEU A 323 12.49 15.58 -15.71
N LYS A 324 12.94 16.23 -14.61
CA LYS A 324 13.35 17.63 -14.62
C LYS A 324 14.67 17.87 -15.36
N THR A 325 15.60 16.94 -15.26
CA THR A 325 16.97 17.09 -15.84
C THR A 325 17.06 16.54 -17.24
N GLY A 326 16.01 15.90 -17.78
CA GLY A 326 16.04 15.25 -19.09
C GLY A 326 16.99 14.01 -19.14
N SER A 327 17.53 13.60 -18.01
CA SER A 327 18.35 12.39 -17.89
C SER A 327 17.44 11.17 -17.89
N GLY A 328 17.61 10.29 -18.88
CA GLY A 328 16.89 9.01 -18.91
C GLY A 328 17.11 8.24 -17.61
N ILE A 329 16.05 7.57 -17.13
CA ILE A 329 16.13 6.69 -15.97
C ILE A 329 16.81 5.41 -16.46
N SER A 330 18.12 5.27 -16.17
CA SER A 330 18.89 4.04 -16.38
C SER A 330 18.68 3.06 -15.23
#